data_aad71a702073561fb82dd509c8393db7
#
_entry.id   aad71a702073561fb82dd509c8393db7
#
_cell.length_a   1.000
_cell.length_b   1.000
_cell.length_c   1.000
_cell.angle_alpha   90.00
_cell.angle_beta   90.00
_cell.angle_gamma   90.00
#
_symmetry.space_group_name_H-M   'P 1'
#
loop_
_entity.id
_entity.type
_entity.pdbx_description
1 polymer ?
#
loop_
_entity_poly.entity_id
_entity_poly.type
_entity_poly.pdbx_seq_one_letter_code
_entity_poly.pdbx_strand_id
1 'polypeptide(L)'
;MRSIIFLSSAGTVLAFTVLACSGGHGREPEPTSAAEGEAPNEQPTRGGTLSVKGSDTMVILAQHWAEGFMASHEGVQVQVTGGGSGTGIAALLGGTADIASASRPMNDRERATLSRERHAEARESRVALDALAVYVHDQNPVTSLTMEQLASIYRGQVTRWSEVGGPDRPIVLYSRENNSGTYTYFKEHVLGNQDFALTAQTLPGTAAVINAVSRDPNGIGYGGIGYAEGVRTVPIAGADGAPVAPSLENATSGRYPLSRFLLMYTAGEPRGLAADFLAFVASPDGQRLVEQAGFYPLPREGAAAGATAAERAAPATERTPAPQ
;
A
#
# COMPACT_ATOMS: atom_id res chain seq x y z
N MET A 1 55.00 8.42 11.11
CA MET A 1 56.14 7.77 10.38
C MET A 1 55.61 6.65 9.52
N ARG A 2 55.90 6.72 8.23
CA ARG A 2 55.61 5.87 7.03
C ARG A 2 54.44 6.43 6.21
N SER A 3 54.58 7.41 5.34
CA SER A 3 55.19 7.54 3.97
C SER A 3 54.65 6.45 3.02
N ILE A 4 53.68 6.79 2.19
CA ILE A 4 53.61 7.34 0.83
C ILE A 4 54.32 6.47 -0.22
N ILE A 5 53.59 6.13 -1.30
CA ILE A 5 54.13 6.19 -2.66
C ILE A 5 52.99 6.40 -3.65
N PHE A 6 53.08 7.51 -4.40
CA PHE A 6 52.38 7.78 -5.66
C PHE A 6 53.00 6.98 -6.80
N LEU A 7 52.21 6.43 -7.70
CA LEU A 7 52.69 6.07 -9.03
C LEU A 7 51.76 6.63 -10.10
N SER A 8 52.37 7.60 -10.82
CA SER A 8 51.87 8.16 -12.08
C SER A 8 52.28 7.22 -13.22
N SER A 9 51.44 6.98 -14.20
CA SER A 9 51.87 6.53 -15.52
C SER A 9 51.05 7.17 -16.63
N ALA A 10 51.80 7.77 -17.52
CA ALA A 10 51.40 8.59 -18.66
C ALA A 10 50.96 7.75 -19.86
N GLY A 11 50.09 8.30 -20.59
CA GLY A 11 49.86 8.50 -22.00
C GLY A 11 50.26 7.46 -23.03
N THR A 12 49.35 7.23 -23.96
CA THR A 12 49.72 7.04 -25.37
C THR A 12 48.53 7.43 -26.25
N VAL A 13 48.70 8.50 -26.99
CA VAL A 13 47.83 8.93 -28.11
C VAL A 13 48.21 8.13 -29.34
N LEU A 14 47.25 7.53 -30.00
CA LEU A 14 47.44 6.93 -31.34
C LEU A 14 46.50 7.64 -32.31
N ALA A 15 47.11 8.44 -33.20
CA ALA A 15 46.44 9.03 -34.34
C ALA A 15 46.38 8.00 -35.48
N PHE A 16 45.22 7.85 -36.13
CA PHE A 16 45.11 7.19 -37.40
C PHE A 16 44.57 8.07 -38.49
N THR A 17 45.31 8.06 -39.57
CA THR A 17 45.27 8.89 -40.77
C THR A 17 44.12 8.45 -41.71
N VAL A 18 43.48 9.45 -42.29
CA VAL A 18 42.50 9.34 -43.36
C VAL A 18 43.15 8.91 -44.66
N LEU A 19 42.58 7.97 -45.38
CA LEU A 19 42.88 7.76 -46.80
C LEU A 19 41.55 7.78 -47.60
N ALA A 20 41.45 8.74 -48.46
CA ALA A 20 40.35 8.87 -49.44
C ALA A 20 40.71 8.10 -50.70
N CYS A 21 39.76 7.38 -51.29
CA CYS A 21 39.80 7.02 -52.70
C CYS A 21 38.41 7.12 -53.31
N SER A 22 38.40 7.85 -54.43
CA SER A 22 37.27 8.16 -55.28
C SER A 22 36.95 7.08 -56.31
N GLY A 23 35.69 7.05 -56.77
CA GLY A 23 35.35 6.72 -58.15
C GLY A 23 34.47 5.52 -58.37
N GLY A 24 33.32 5.70 -59.00
CA GLY A 24 32.61 4.64 -59.69
C GLY A 24 31.09 4.92 -59.86
N HIS A 25 30.72 5.46 -61.01
CA HIS A 25 29.32 5.58 -61.52
C HIS A 25 28.69 4.22 -61.77
N GLY A 26 27.37 4.09 -61.47
CA GLY A 26 26.61 2.93 -61.91
C GLY A 26 25.15 2.93 -61.49
N ARG A 27 24.30 3.47 -62.35
CA ARG A 27 22.90 3.12 -62.68
C ARG A 27 21.96 2.65 -61.56
N GLU A 28 20.91 3.44 -61.36
CA GLU A 28 19.61 3.07 -60.78
C GLU A 28 18.92 1.94 -61.56
N PRO A 29 18.09 1.14 -60.88
CA PRO A 29 16.75 0.84 -61.37
C PRO A 29 15.65 1.20 -60.35
N GLU A 30 14.54 1.70 -60.91
CA GLU A 30 13.30 2.12 -60.26
C GLU A 30 12.53 1.03 -59.49
N PRO A 31 11.57 1.41 -58.65
CA PRO A 31 11.02 0.59 -57.60
C PRO A 31 9.80 -0.22 -58.04
N THR A 32 9.76 -1.47 -57.66
CA THR A 32 8.53 -2.27 -57.66
C THR A 32 7.89 -2.19 -56.27
N SER A 33 6.71 -1.58 -56.26
CA SER A 33 5.77 -1.59 -55.15
C SER A 33 5.30 -3.02 -54.84
N ALA A 34 5.58 -3.47 -53.63
CA ALA A 34 4.81 -4.55 -52.95
C ALA A 34 4.46 -4.06 -51.57
N ALA A 35 3.19 -3.83 -51.32
CA ALA A 35 2.64 -3.55 -49.99
C ALA A 35 2.71 -4.82 -49.18
N GLU A 36 3.69 -4.91 -48.31
CA GLU A 36 3.67 -5.86 -47.21
C GLU A 36 3.12 -5.14 -45.97
N GLY A 37 2.01 -5.70 -45.44
CA GLY A 37 1.38 -5.22 -44.21
C GLY A 37 2.36 -5.30 -43.07
N GLU A 38 2.71 -4.14 -42.54
CA GLU A 38 3.44 -4.02 -41.26
C GLU A 38 2.56 -4.59 -40.14
N ALA A 39 2.95 -5.75 -39.62
CA ALA A 39 2.50 -6.21 -38.33
C ALA A 39 2.84 -5.14 -37.26
N PRO A 40 2.01 -4.95 -36.23
CA PRO A 40 2.33 -3.97 -35.19
C PRO A 40 3.69 -4.34 -34.58
N ASN A 41 4.62 -3.40 -34.70
CA ASN A 41 5.95 -3.46 -34.14
C ASN A 41 5.81 -3.44 -32.61
N GLU A 42 5.74 -4.62 -32.00
CA GLU A 42 5.93 -4.77 -30.56
C GLU A 42 7.37 -4.34 -30.23
N GLN A 43 7.53 -3.07 -29.91
CA GLN A 43 8.81 -2.57 -29.41
C GLN A 43 9.13 -3.33 -28.13
N PRO A 44 10.31 -3.97 -28.00
CA PRO A 44 10.71 -4.62 -26.78
C PRO A 44 10.70 -3.59 -25.64
N THR A 45 10.01 -3.90 -24.59
CA THR A 45 9.90 -3.08 -23.38
C THR A 45 11.31 -2.73 -22.90
N ARG A 46 11.66 -1.43 -23.03
CA ARG A 46 12.94 -0.92 -22.54
C ARG A 46 12.97 -1.16 -21.04
N GLY A 47 13.98 -1.89 -20.56
CA GLY A 47 14.23 -2.08 -19.14
C GLY A 47 14.22 -0.74 -18.40
N GLY A 48 13.70 -0.74 -17.17
CA GLY A 48 13.60 0.47 -16.36
C GLY A 48 13.36 0.11 -14.90
N THR A 49 13.44 1.12 -14.02
CA THR A 49 13.17 0.95 -12.59
C THR A 49 11.87 1.67 -12.23
N LEU A 50 10.99 0.97 -11.52
CA LEU A 50 9.77 1.50 -10.93
C LEU A 50 9.90 1.51 -9.41
N SER A 51 9.71 2.66 -8.77
CA SER A 51 9.78 2.82 -7.31
C SER A 51 8.38 2.87 -6.70
N VAL A 52 8.05 1.86 -5.87
CA VAL A 52 6.80 1.78 -5.11
C VAL A 52 7.12 1.94 -3.62
N LYS A 53 6.60 3.00 -2.98
CA LYS A 53 6.88 3.27 -1.55
C LYS A 53 5.59 3.47 -0.76
N GLY A 54 5.60 3.06 0.52
CA GLY A 54 4.56 3.49 1.45
C GLY A 54 4.10 2.47 2.46
N SER A 55 2.86 2.04 2.36
CA SER A 55 2.14 1.29 3.40
C SER A 55 2.82 -0.03 3.77
N ASP A 56 3.20 -0.18 5.04
CA ASP A 56 3.70 -1.47 5.55
C ASP A 56 2.62 -2.56 5.53
N THR A 57 1.35 -2.20 5.57
CA THR A 57 0.24 -3.15 5.36
C THR A 57 0.34 -3.81 3.99
N MET A 58 0.85 -3.09 2.99
CA MET A 58 0.89 -3.54 1.59
C MET A 58 2.25 -4.11 1.17
N VAL A 59 3.28 -4.04 2.02
CA VAL A 59 4.66 -4.39 1.61
C VAL A 59 4.75 -5.80 1.02
N ILE A 60 4.22 -6.82 1.71
CA ILE A 60 4.26 -8.21 1.24
C ILE A 60 3.49 -8.33 -0.08
N LEU A 61 2.29 -7.77 -0.15
CA LEU A 61 1.46 -7.80 -1.35
C LEU A 61 2.14 -7.07 -2.52
N ALA A 62 2.74 -5.89 -2.27
CA ALA A 62 3.46 -5.14 -3.29
C ALA A 62 4.72 -5.87 -3.78
N GLN A 63 5.39 -6.64 -2.92
CA GLN A 63 6.50 -7.53 -3.30
C GLN A 63 6.03 -8.67 -4.20
N HIS A 64 4.92 -9.33 -3.88
CA HIS A 64 4.34 -10.36 -4.74
C HIS A 64 3.97 -9.80 -6.13
N TRP A 65 3.37 -8.61 -6.18
CA TRP A 65 3.10 -7.94 -7.47
C TRP A 65 4.38 -7.58 -8.21
N ALA A 66 5.40 -7.07 -7.51
CA ALA A 66 6.68 -6.73 -8.13
C ALA A 66 7.36 -7.97 -8.74
N GLU A 67 7.40 -9.07 -8.00
CA GLU A 67 7.96 -10.34 -8.48
C GLU A 67 7.18 -10.88 -9.67
N GLY A 68 5.84 -10.93 -9.59
CA GLY A 68 4.99 -11.39 -10.68
C GLY A 68 5.11 -10.51 -11.94
N PHE A 69 5.20 -9.19 -11.77
CA PHE A 69 5.39 -8.26 -12.88
C PHE A 69 6.76 -8.43 -13.54
N MET A 70 7.83 -8.47 -12.76
CA MET A 70 9.19 -8.65 -13.26
C MET A 70 9.38 -9.99 -13.98
N ALA A 71 8.68 -11.04 -13.56
CA ALA A 71 8.75 -12.35 -14.22
C ALA A 71 8.23 -12.32 -15.68
N SER A 72 7.36 -11.37 -16.02
CA SER A 72 6.77 -11.19 -17.36
C SER A 72 7.33 -9.99 -18.13
N HIS A 73 8.23 -9.18 -17.52
CA HIS A 73 8.78 -7.97 -18.11
C HIS A 73 10.31 -7.96 -17.96
N GLU A 74 10.99 -8.56 -18.94
CA GLU A 74 12.45 -8.69 -18.93
C GLU A 74 13.14 -7.30 -18.88
N GLY A 75 14.15 -7.17 -18.02
CA GLY A 75 14.93 -5.94 -17.85
C GLY A 75 14.25 -4.87 -17.00
N VAL A 76 13.04 -5.11 -16.50
CA VAL A 76 12.35 -4.20 -15.57
C VAL A 76 12.73 -4.54 -14.12
N GLN A 77 12.91 -3.50 -13.29
CA GLN A 77 13.10 -3.62 -11.85
C GLN A 77 11.99 -2.86 -11.11
N VAL A 78 11.29 -3.53 -10.20
CA VAL A 78 10.32 -2.89 -9.30
C VAL A 78 10.88 -2.89 -7.88
N GLN A 79 11.11 -1.70 -7.34
CA GLN A 79 11.65 -1.49 -6.00
C GLN A 79 10.51 -1.18 -5.02
N VAL A 80 10.26 -2.07 -4.07
CA VAL A 80 9.23 -1.91 -3.04
C VAL A 80 9.87 -1.50 -1.72
N THR A 81 9.38 -0.41 -1.13
CA THR A 81 9.84 0.09 0.18
C THR A 81 8.65 0.43 1.07
N GLY A 82 8.64 -0.09 2.29
CA GLY A 82 7.68 0.24 3.34
C GLY A 82 7.96 1.60 4.02
N GLY A 83 7.54 1.72 5.27
CA GLY A 83 7.78 2.90 6.11
C GLY A 83 6.53 3.75 6.31
N GLY A 84 5.33 3.19 6.03
CA GLY A 84 4.04 3.82 6.26
C GLY A 84 3.48 4.62 5.09
N SER A 85 2.15 4.70 5.02
CA SER A 85 1.44 5.41 3.94
C SER A 85 1.84 6.88 3.84
N GLY A 86 2.05 7.55 4.96
CA GLY A 86 2.50 8.95 4.99
C GLY A 86 3.87 9.13 4.35
N THR A 87 4.79 8.20 4.58
CA THR A 87 6.14 8.22 3.97
C THR A 87 6.06 8.02 2.45
N GLY A 88 5.22 7.08 1.98
CA GLY A 88 5.01 6.86 0.54
C GLY A 88 4.38 8.06 -0.15
N ILE A 89 3.35 8.63 0.46
CA ILE A 89 2.70 9.85 -0.05
C ILE A 89 3.72 11.00 -0.10
N ALA A 90 4.52 11.21 0.95
CA ALA A 90 5.57 12.23 0.94
C ALA A 90 6.62 11.99 -0.16
N ALA A 91 6.99 10.73 -0.41
CA ALA A 91 7.90 10.37 -1.50
C ALA A 91 7.30 10.67 -2.89
N LEU A 92 6.01 10.42 -3.09
CA LEU A 92 5.29 10.79 -4.32
C LEU A 92 5.23 12.31 -4.50
N LEU A 93 4.93 13.07 -3.44
CA LEU A 93 4.94 14.53 -3.44
C LEU A 93 6.32 15.07 -3.83
N GLY A 94 7.38 14.52 -3.25
CA GLY A 94 8.77 14.91 -3.52
C GLY A 94 9.36 14.34 -4.81
N GLY A 95 8.62 13.52 -5.58
CA GLY A 95 9.09 12.92 -6.83
C GLY A 95 10.16 11.85 -6.67
N THR A 96 10.28 11.25 -5.48
CA THR A 96 11.23 10.18 -5.17
C THR A 96 10.59 8.78 -5.16
N ALA A 97 9.31 8.69 -5.51
CA ALA A 97 8.60 7.47 -5.81
C ALA A 97 7.68 7.71 -7.02
N ASP A 98 7.52 6.69 -7.85
CA ASP A 98 6.60 6.69 -8.99
C ASP A 98 5.18 6.37 -8.54
N ILE A 99 5.06 5.45 -7.56
CA ILE A 99 3.80 5.02 -6.98
C ILE A 99 3.89 5.10 -5.45
N ALA A 100 2.90 5.73 -4.82
CA ALA A 100 2.71 5.65 -3.38
C ALA A 100 1.67 4.57 -3.05
N SER A 101 2.04 3.56 -2.25
CA SER A 101 1.07 2.61 -1.68
C SER A 101 0.52 3.14 -0.36
N ALA A 102 -0.80 3.03 -0.16
CA ALA A 102 -1.47 3.58 1.01
C ALA A 102 -2.61 2.69 1.51
N SER A 103 -2.74 2.57 2.82
CA SER A 103 -3.85 1.90 3.52
C SER A 103 -4.84 2.88 4.15
N ARG A 104 -4.85 4.11 3.64
CA ARG A 104 -5.83 5.17 3.84
C ARG A 104 -5.89 6.07 2.62
N PRO A 105 -6.97 6.81 2.40
CA PRO A 105 -6.99 7.85 1.38
C PRO A 105 -5.95 8.96 1.64
N MET A 106 -5.50 9.62 0.58
CA MET A 106 -4.81 10.91 0.70
C MET A 106 -5.80 11.94 1.23
N ASN A 107 -5.36 12.73 2.21
CA ASN A 107 -6.15 13.84 2.70
C ASN A 107 -6.08 15.07 1.77
N ASP A 108 -6.95 16.06 2.00
CA ASP A 108 -7.06 17.25 1.15
C ASP A 108 -5.75 18.05 1.10
N ARG A 109 -5.01 18.12 2.21
CA ARG A 109 -3.71 18.81 2.26
C ARG A 109 -2.65 18.10 1.43
N GLU A 110 -2.61 16.78 1.46
CA GLU A 110 -1.71 15.96 0.66
C GLU A 110 -2.03 16.12 -0.83
N ARG A 111 -3.33 16.06 -1.21
CA ARG A 111 -3.78 16.29 -2.60
C ARG A 111 -3.45 17.69 -3.08
N ALA A 112 -3.72 18.72 -2.30
CA ALA A 112 -3.39 20.11 -2.64
C ALA A 112 -1.88 20.32 -2.75
N THR A 113 -1.08 19.64 -1.92
CA THR A 113 0.38 19.70 -2.01
C THR A 113 0.87 19.03 -3.28
N LEU A 114 0.32 17.88 -3.66
CA LEU A 114 0.67 17.22 -4.93
C LEU A 114 0.41 18.13 -6.12
N SER A 115 -0.79 18.71 -6.18
CA SER A 115 -1.18 19.62 -7.26
C SER A 115 -0.21 20.80 -7.37
N ARG A 116 0.18 21.39 -6.25
CA ARG A 116 1.11 22.53 -6.22
C ARG A 116 2.55 22.13 -6.59
N GLU A 117 3.08 21.06 -6.01
CA GLU A 117 4.50 20.68 -6.15
C GLU A 117 4.77 19.90 -7.44
N ARG A 118 3.81 19.12 -7.91
CA ARG A 118 3.96 18.24 -9.08
C ARG A 118 3.19 18.72 -10.31
N HIS A 119 2.39 19.77 -10.18
CA HIS A 119 1.50 20.26 -11.24
C HIS A 119 0.59 19.16 -11.82
N ALA A 120 0.15 18.25 -10.96
CA ALA A 120 -0.63 17.07 -11.31
C ALA A 120 -1.64 16.73 -10.20
N GLU A 121 -2.80 16.22 -10.58
CA GLU A 121 -3.78 15.70 -9.64
C GLU A 121 -3.40 14.28 -9.18
N ALA A 122 -3.76 13.93 -7.94
CA ALA A 122 -3.56 12.57 -7.43
C ALA A 122 -4.48 11.60 -8.16
N ARG A 123 -3.91 10.67 -8.90
CA ARG A 123 -4.67 9.55 -9.46
C ARG A 123 -4.67 8.41 -8.46
N GLU A 124 -5.86 8.02 -8.03
CA GLU A 124 -6.09 6.94 -7.08
C GLU A 124 -6.47 5.66 -7.82
N SER A 125 -5.81 4.56 -7.48
CA SER A 125 -6.15 3.21 -7.92
C SER A 125 -6.48 2.35 -6.70
N ARG A 126 -7.70 1.81 -6.63
CA ARG A 126 -8.05 0.77 -5.65
C ARG A 126 -7.44 -0.53 -6.12
N VAL A 127 -6.68 -1.21 -5.27
CA VAL A 127 -5.89 -2.38 -5.70
C VAL A 127 -6.25 -3.66 -4.95
N ALA A 128 -6.82 -3.55 -3.76
CA ALA A 128 -7.33 -4.68 -2.98
C ALA A 128 -8.33 -4.16 -1.93
N LEU A 129 -9.08 -5.10 -1.32
CA LEU A 129 -9.89 -4.83 -0.15
C LEU A 129 -9.21 -5.45 1.08
N ASP A 130 -9.20 -4.71 2.19
CA ASP A 130 -8.65 -5.12 3.48
C ASP A 130 -9.72 -5.04 4.56
N ALA A 131 -9.69 -5.99 5.50
CA ALA A 131 -10.35 -5.87 6.78
C ALA A 131 -9.27 -5.51 7.81
N LEU A 132 -9.34 -4.30 8.40
CA LEU A 132 -8.49 -3.97 9.51
C LEU A 132 -8.88 -4.86 10.69
N ALA A 133 -8.10 -5.91 10.94
CA ALA A 133 -8.37 -6.89 11.98
C ALA A 133 -7.81 -6.44 13.33
N VAL A 134 -8.51 -6.79 14.40
CA VAL A 134 -8.04 -6.68 15.77
C VAL A 134 -7.44 -8.03 16.17
N TYR A 135 -6.20 -8.01 16.66
CA TYR A 135 -5.43 -9.20 17.00
C TYR A 135 -5.28 -9.36 18.49
N VAL A 136 -5.40 -10.59 18.96
CA VAL A 136 -5.06 -11.01 20.30
C VAL A 136 -4.25 -12.30 20.26
N HIS A 137 -3.56 -12.62 21.34
CA HIS A 137 -2.88 -13.89 21.49
C HIS A 137 -3.88 -15.06 21.36
N ASP A 138 -3.46 -16.21 20.82
CA ASP A 138 -4.32 -17.38 20.61
C ASP A 138 -5.05 -17.86 21.86
N GLN A 139 -4.40 -17.74 23.02
CA GLN A 139 -4.96 -18.14 24.32
C GLN A 139 -5.89 -17.09 24.95
N ASN A 140 -6.09 -15.93 24.31
CA ASN A 140 -7.01 -14.92 24.84
C ASN A 140 -8.46 -15.39 24.61
N PRO A 141 -9.31 -15.52 25.65
CA PRO A 141 -10.65 -16.09 25.51
C PRO A 141 -11.73 -15.10 25.03
N VAL A 142 -11.42 -13.81 24.88
CA VAL A 142 -12.39 -12.80 24.45
C VAL A 142 -12.90 -13.13 23.04
N THR A 143 -14.21 -13.32 22.90
CA THR A 143 -14.83 -13.80 21.65
C THR A 143 -15.22 -12.69 20.67
N SER A 144 -15.48 -11.49 21.18
CA SER A 144 -15.83 -10.31 20.37
C SER A 144 -15.64 -9.03 21.18
N LEU A 145 -15.54 -7.91 20.48
CA LEU A 145 -15.55 -6.56 21.07
C LEU A 145 -16.55 -5.69 20.31
N THR A 146 -17.18 -4.74 21.01
CA THR A 146 -17.89 -3.65 20.35
C THR A 146 -16.91 -2.57 19.89
N MET A 147 -17.30 -1.71 18.97
CA MET A 147 -16.51 -0.55 18.57
C MET A 147 -16.21 0.36 19.78
N GLU A 148 -17.16 0.53 20.69
CA GLU A 148 -16.99 1.32 21.91
C GLU A 148 -15.99 0.69 22.89
N GLN A 149 -16.06 -0.63 23.09
CA GLN A 149 -15.08 -1.35 23.91
C GLN A 149 -13.67 -1.24 23.32
N LEU A 150 -13.54 -1.42 21.99
CA LEU A 150 -12.27 -1.27 21.29
C LEU A 150 -11.70 0.15 21.44
N ALA A 151 -12.54 1.17 21.29
CA ALA A 151 -12.17 2.56 21.51
C ALA A 151 -11.73 2.82 22.96
N SER A 152 -12.50 2.35 23.93
CA SER A 152 -12.22 2.53 25.36
C SER A 152 -10.92 1.82 25.79
N ILE A 153 -10.62 0.65 25.23
CA ILE A 153 -9.34 -0.05 25.41
C ILE A 153 -8.18 0.83 24.91
N TYR A 154 -8.22 1.29 23.66
CA TYR A 154 -7.12 2.05 23.09
C TYR A 154 -7.01 3.50 23.60
N ARG A 155 -8.04 4.03 24.25
CA ARG A 155 -7.98 5.29 25.00
C ARG A 155 -7.47 5.10 26.44
N GLY A 156 -7.28 3.84 26.90
CA GLY A 156 -6.82 3.51 28.26
C GLY A 156 -7.91 3.67 29.32
N GLN A 157 -9.18 3.70 28.95
CA GLN A 157 -10.33 3.73 29.85
C GLN A 157 -10.68 2.32 30.36
N VAL A 158 -10.49 1.30 29.52
CA VAL A 158 -10.54 -0.12 29.85
C VAL A 158 -9.10 -0.63 29.88
N THR A 159 -8.66 -1.13 31.01
CA THR A 159 -7.25 -1.50 31.23
C THR A 159 -7.06 -2.98 31.57
N ARG A 160 -8.15 -3.69 31.82
CA ARG A 160 -8.13 -5.12 32.15
C ARG A 160 -9.07 -5.90 31.24
N TRP A 161 -8.66 -7.10 30.86
CA TRP A 161 -9.47 -7.99 30.05
C TRP A 161 -10.79 -8.38 30.72
N SER A 162 -10.84 -8.43 32.08
CA SER A 162 -12.07 -8.71 32.82
C SER A 162 -13.20 -7.72 32.58
N GLU A 163 -12.88 -6.49 32.18
CA GLU A 163 -13.87 -5.45 31.86
C GLU A 163 -14.60 -5.71 30.53
N VAL A 164 -14.06 -6.62 29.70
CA VAL A 164 -14.62 -6.98 28.39
C VAL A 164 -14.84 -8.49 28.25
N GLY A 165 -15.05 -9.18 29.37
CA GLY A 165 -15.40 -10.61 29.39
C GLY A 165 -14.22 -11.57 29.32
N GLY A 166 -13.01 -11.09 29.51
CA GLY A 166 -11.79 -11.89 29.58
C GLY A 166 -11.34 -12.20 31.01
N PRO A 167 -10.12 -12.72 31.17
CA PRO A 167 -9.53 -12.99 32.50
C PRO A 167 -9.13 -11.70 33.22
N ASP A 168 -8.95 -11.77 34.53
CA ASP A 168 -8.48 -10.61 35.30
C ASP A 168 -6.98 -10.37 35.12
N ARG A 169 -6.60 -9.85 33.95
CA ARG A 169 -5.23 -9.52 33.55
C ARG A 169 -5.20 -8.14 32.92
N PRO A 170 -4.07 -7.41 33.01
CA PRO A 170 -3.93 -6.13 32.31
C PRO A 170 -3.97 -6.31 30.79
N ILE A 171 -4.39 -5.27 30.08
CA ILE A 171 -4.31 -5.20 28.61
C ILE A 171 -3.02 -4.47 28.24
N VAL A 172 -2.23 -5.07 27.34
CA VAL A 172 -1.04 -4.46 26.75
C VAL A 172 -1.37 -3.99 25.34
N LEU A 173 -1.25 -2.68 25.10
CA LEU A 173 -1.65 -2.05 23.85
C LEU A 173 -0.48 -1.99 22.88
N TYR A 174 -0.62 -2.63 21.71
CA TYR A 174 0.32 -2.52 20.60
C TYR A 174 -0.32 -1.68 19.48
N SER A 175 0.38 -0.63 19.06
CA SER A 175 -0.04 0.34 18.07
C SER A 175 1.01 0.49 16.98
N ARG A 176 0.70 1.31 15.99
CA ARG A 176 1.56 1.64 14.87
C ARG A 176 2.11 3.06 15.01
N GLU A 177 3.17 3.34 14.25
CA GLU A 177 3.73 4.68 14.09
C GLU A 177 2.72 5.64 13.45
N ASN A 178 2.85 6.93 13.73
CA ASN A 178 1.91 7.97 13.28
C ASN A 178 1.94 8.22 11.74
N ASN A 179 3.00 7.83 11.04
CA ASN A 179 3.10 7.83 9.57
C ASN A 179 2.39 6.61 8.93
N SER A 180 1.96 5.63 9.74
CA SER A 180 1.18 4.48 9.29
C SER A 180 -0.23 4.90 8.88
N GLY A 181 -0.66 4.53 7.65
CA GLY A 181 -2.05 4.70 7.23
C GLY A 181 -3.02 3.89 8.08
N THR A 182 -2.58 2.76 8.61
CA THR A 182 -3.39 1.92 9.52
C THR A 182 -3.59 2.60 10.88
N TYR A 183 -2.58 3.29 11.40
CA TYR A 183 -2.72 4.12 12.59
C TYR A 183 -3.74 5.24 12.38
N THR A 184 -3.60 5.98 11.28
CA THR A 184 -4.51 7.08 10.96
C THR A 184 -5.95 6.57 10.78
N TYR A 185 -6.13 5.49 10.01
CA TYR A 185 -7.45 4.89 9.81
C TYR A 185 -8.08 4.42 11.14
N PHE A 186 -7.31 3.78 12.01
CA PHE A 186 -7.78 3.35 13.32
C PHE A 186 -8.16 4.55 14.21
N LYS A 187 -7.32 5.59 14.22
CA LYS A 187 -7.58 6.83 14.98
C LYS A 187 -8.88 7.50 14.53
N GLU A 188 -9.11 7.57 13.24
CA GLU A 188 -10.32 8.20 12.67
C GLU A 188 -11.57 7.37 12.93
N HIS A 189 -11.55 6.07 12.61
CA HIS A 189 -12.75 5.23 12.58
C HIS A 189 -13.08 4.58 13.93
N VAL A 190 -12.07 4.30 14.75
CA VAL A 190 -12.26 3.68 16.08
C VAL A 190 -12.25 4.72 17.19
N LEU A 191 -11.25 5.61 17.21
CA LEU A 191 -11.09 6.57 18.31
C LEU A 191 -11.84 7.89 18.09
N GLY A 192 -12.47 8.10 16.91
CA GLY A 192 -13.13 9.36 16.58
C GLY A 192 -12.17 10.56 16.65
N ASN A 193 -10.94 10.37 16.16
CA ASN A 193 -9.82 11.32 16.21
C ASN A 193 -9.29 11.66 17.63
N GLN A 194 -9.74 10.97 18.67
CA GLN A 194 -9.13 11.10 20.00
C GLN A 194 -7.76 10.40 20.05
N ASP A 195 -6.94 10.78 21.04
CA ASP A 195 -5.60 10.24 21.15
C ASP A 195 -5.60 8.83 21.74
N PHE A 196 -4.60 8.04 21.35
CA PHE A 196 -4.29 6.77 21.96
C PHE A 196 -3.82 6.98 23.41
N ALA A 197 -4.05 5.97 24.26
CA ALA A 197 -3.46 5.93 25.59
C ALA A 197 -1.93 6.09 25.52
N LEU A 198 -1.35 6.82 26.45
CA LEU A 198 0.10 7.01 26.53
C LEU A 198 0.87 5.69 26.78
N THR A 199 0.18 4.66 27.26
CA THR A 199 0.72 3.30 27.45
C THR A 199 0.77 2.47 26.18
N ALA A 200 0.20 2.95 25.07
CA ALA A 200 0.24 2.23 23.80
C ALA A 200 1.67 2.18 23.23
N GLN A 201 2.16 0.97 23.05
CA GLN A 201 3.50 0.73 22.51
C GLN A 201 3.48 0.88 21.00
N THR A 202 4.25 1.82 20.50
CA THR A 202 4.36 2.11 19.06
C THR A 202 5.40 1.20 18.41
N LEU A 203 4.99 0.44 17.38
CA LEU A 203 5.82 -0.54 16.69
C LEU A 203 5.93 -0.23 15.20
N PRO A 204 7.12 -0.45 14.59
CA PRO A 204 7.35 -0.23 13.17
C PRO A 204 6.75 -1.39 12.35
N GLY A 205 5.88 -1.06 11.41
CA GLY A 205 5.28 -2.03 10.50
C GLY A 205 4.23 -2.96 11.14
N THR A 206 3.43 -3.63 10.31
CA THR A 206 2.37 -4.55 10.78
C THR A 206 2.96 -5.83 11.35
N ALA A 207 4.02 -6.35 10.73
CA ALA A 207 4.69 -7.58 11.18
C ALA A 207 5.20 -7.49 12.64
N ALA A 208 5.70 -6.32 13.05
CA ALA A 208 6.15 -6.13 14.44
C ALA A 208 4.99 -6.19 15.43
N VAL A 209 3.80 -5.67 15.08
CA VAL A 209 2.60 -5.77 15.91
C VAL A 209 2.17 -7.23 16.07
N ILE A 210 2.12 -8.00 14.96
CA ILE A 210 1.78 -9.42 15.00
C ILE A 210 2.76 -10.19 15.89
N ASN A 211 4.06 -9.98 15.70
CA ASN A 211 5.09 -10.65 16.49
C ASN A 211 5.01 -10.30 18.00
N ALA A 212 4.63 -9.08 18.35
CA ALA A 212 4.41 -8.69 19.73
C ALA A 212 3.18 -9.37 20.32
N VAL A 213 2.04 -9.33 19.62
CA VAL A 213 0.78 -9.94 20.08
C VAL A 213 0.89 -11.46 20.18
N SER A 214 1.57 -12.13 19.23
CA SER A 214 1.75 -13.60 19.25
C SER A 214 2.55 -14.11 20.44
N ARG A 215 3.32 -13.24 21.12
CA ARG A 215 4.16 -13.58 22.28
C ARG A 215 3.62 -13.07 23.60
N ASP A 216 2.62 -12.21 23.58
CA ASP A 216 2.05 -11.61 24.76
C ASP A 216 0.58 -12.04 24.96
N PRO A 217 0.29 -12.95 25.93
CA PRO A 217 -1.07 -13.37 26.25
C PRO A 217 -2.00 -12.23 26.70
N ASN A 218 -1.44 -11.08 27.06
CA ASN A 218 -2.18 -9.89 27.47
C ASN A 218 -2.32 -8.85 26.34
N GLY A 219 -1.66 -9.10 25.21
CA GLY A 219 -1.55 -8.17 24.11
C GLY A 219 -2.83 -8.02 23.29
N ILE A 220 -3.06 -6.80 22.82
CA ILE A 220 -4.00 -6.46 21.76
C ILE A 220 -3.29 -5.60 20.71
N GLY A 221 -3.52 -5.90 19.44
CA GLY A 221 -2.97 -5.17 18.31
C GLY A 221 -3.99 -5.02 17.19
N TYR A 222 -3.62 -4.32 16.13
CA TYR A 222 -4.45 -4.16 14.94
C TYR A 222 -3.61 -4.04 13.67
N GLY A 223 -4.18 -4.47 12.54
CA GLY A 223 -3.50 -4.39 11.24
C GLY A 223 -4.34 -5.02 10.12
N GLY A 224 -3.78 -5.12 8.92
CA GLY A 224 -4.46 -5.74 7.77
C GLY A 224 -4.62 -7.24 7.94
N ILE A 225 -5.75 -7.78 7.47
CA ILE A 225 -6.11 -9.21 7.61
C ILE A 225 -5.04 -10.16 7.05
N GLY A 226 -4.30 -9.75 6.02
CA GLY A 226 -3.23 -10.55 5.42
C GLY A 226 -2.06 -10.89 6.36
N TYR A 227 -2.02 -10.31 7.56
CA TYR A 227 -1.00 -10.59 8.57
C TYR A 227 -1.51 -11.46 9.74
N ALA A 228 -2.72 -12.00 9.68
CA ALA A 228 -3.36 -12.69 10.81
C ALA A 228 -2.79 -14.09 11.14
N GLU A 229 -1.61 -14.42 10.64
CA GLU A 229 -0.94 -15.69 10.96
C GLU A 229 -0.28 -15.64 12.34
N GLY A 230 -0.48 -16.69 13.15
CA GLY A 230 0.08 -16.81 14.50
C GLY A 230 -0.60 -15.96 15.57
N VAL A 231 -1.73 -15.35 15.27
CA VAL A 231 -2.59 -14.61 16.20
C VAL A 231 -4.05 -14.92 15.93
N ARG A 232 -4.92 -14.63 16.92
CA ARG A 232 -6.37 -14.75 16.73
C ARG A 232 -6.98 -13.38 16.44
N THR A 233 -7.84 -13.32 15.42
CA THR A 233 -8.65 -12.14 15.15
C THR A 233 -9.90 -12.11 16.02
N VAL A 234 -10.25 -10.91 16.50
CA VAL A 234 -11.44 -10.69 17.33
C VAL A 234 -12.54 -10.10 16.43
N PRO A 235 -13.71 -10.75 16.33
CA PRO A 235 -14.89 -10.18 15.70
C PRO A 235 -15.29 -8.85 16.34
N ILE A 236 -15.71 -7.88 15.51
CA ILE A 236 -16.20 -6.58 15.98
C ILE A 236 -17.70 -6.53 15.79
N ALA A 237 -18.44 -6.09 16.82
CA ALA A 237 -19.88 -5.98 16.71
C ALA A 237 -20.25 -4.94 15.64
N GLY A 238 -21.12 -5.37 14.71
CA GLY A 238 -21.71 -4.52 13.69
C GLY A 238 -22.74 -3.54 14.27
N ALA A 239 -23.44 -2.84 13.38
CA ALA A 239 -24.46 -1.86 13.77
C ALA A 239 -25.67 -2.47 14.49
N ASP A 240 -25.95 -3.75 14.25
CA ASP A 240 -26.99 -4.56 14.91
C ASP A 240 -26.56 -5.18 16.25
N GLY A 241 -25.32 -4.93 16.68
CA GLY A 241 -24.70 -5.50 17.88
C GLY A 241 -24.22 -6.95 17.73
N ALA A 242 -24.41 -7.57 16.57
CA ALA A 242 -23.93 -8.93 16.33
C ALA A 242 -22.42 -8.94 16.04
N PRO A 243 -21.66 -9.93 16.57
CA PRO A 243 -20.23 -10.08 16.26
C PRO A 243 -20.03 -10.38 14.77
N VAL A 244 -19.21 -9.56 14.10
CA VAL A 244 -18.89 -9.71 12.67
C VAL A 244 -17.39 -10.01 12.56
N ALA A 245 -17.06 -11.15 11.96
CA ALA A 245 -15.66 -11.54 11.70
C ALA A 245 -15.10 -10.75 10.52
N PRO A 246 -13.75 -10.50 10.49
CA PRO A 246 -13.08 -9.87 9.36
C PRO A 246 -12.92 -10.86 8.20
N SER A 247 -14.03 -11.32 7.58
CA SER A 247 -14.03 -12.24 6.45
C SER A 247 -14.26 -11.50 5.13
N LEU A 248 -13.90 -12.15 4.00
CA LEU A 248 -14.15 -11.62 2.66
C LEU A 248 -15.63 -11.22 2.48
N GLU A 249 -16.55 -12.12 2.85
CA GLU A 249 -17.99 -11.86 2.73
C GLU A 249 -18.42 -10.61 3.53
N ASN A 250 -17.95 -10.50 4.77
CA ASN A 250 -18.31 -9.38 5.63
C ASN A 250 -17.64 -8.07 5.20
N ALA A 251 -16.42 -8.14 4.66
CA ALA A 251 -15.72 -6.98 4.13
C ALA A 251 -16.38 -6.47 2.84
N THR A 252 -16.69 -7.36 1.89
CA THR A 252 -17.31 -7.00 0.61
C THR A 252 -18.75 -6.54 0.73
N SER A 253 -19.51 -7.09 1.68
CA SER A 253 -20.89 -6.65 1.97
C SER A 253 -20.97 -5.38 2.82
N GLY A 254 -19.83 -4.86 3.33
CA GLY A 254 -19.80 -3.72 4.24
C GLY A 254 -20.32 -4.03 5.64
N ARG A 255 -20.57 -5.29 6.00
CA ARG A 255 -20.97 -5.68 7.36
C ARG A 255 -19.84 -5.53 8.37
N TYR A 256 -18.58 -5.82 7.98
CA TYR A 256 -17.44 -5.61 8.86
C TYR A 256 -17.11 -4.11 8.94
N PRO A 257 -17.17 -3.49 10.13
CA PRO A 257 -17.12 -2.03 10.24
C PRO A 257 -15.77 -1.40 9.93
N LEU A 258 -14.69 -2.19 9.92
CA LEU A 258 -13.34 -1.72 9.67
C LEU A 258 -12.78 -2.21 8.32
N SER A 259 -13.66 -2.31 7.31
CA SER A 259 -13.27 -2.62 5.93
C SER A 259 -12.78 -1.37 5.21
N ARG A 260 -11.71 -1.51 4.40
CA ARG A 260 -11.13 -0.41 3.63
C ARG A 260 -10.50 -0.89 2.33
N PHE A 261 -10.40 -0.02 1.35
CA PHE A 261 -9.56 -0.29 0.18
C PHE A 261 -8.07 -0.06 0.49
N LEU A 262 -7.22 -0.89 -0.09
CA LEU A 262 -5.81 -0.63 -0.26
C LEU A 262 -5.63 0.13 -1.57
N LEU A 263 -4.78 1.15 -1.55
CA LEU A 263 -4.71 2.18 -2.58
C LEU A 263 -3.29 2.32 -3.12
N MET A 264 -3.19 2.63 -4.40
CA MET A 264 -1.96 3.12 -5.03
C MET A 264 -2.23 4.48 -5.66
N TYR A 265 -1.28 5.40 -5.51
CA TYR A 265 -1.37 6.76 -6.03
C TYR A 265 -0.25 7.05 -7.00
N THR A 266 -0.56 7.75 -8.08
CA THR A 266 0.40 8.37 -9.00
C THR A 266 0.16 9.89 -9.08
N ALA A 267 1.20 10.63 -9.48
CA ALA A 267 1.09 12.05 -9.77
C ALA A 267 0.58 12.22 -11.22
N GLY A 268 -0.71 12.43 -11.38
CA GLY A 268 -1.41 12.43 -12.66
C GLY A 268 -1.72 11.03 -13.18
N GLU A 269 -2.22 10.95 -14.43
CA GLU A 269 -2.50 9.66 -15.07
C GLU A 269 -1.22 8.82 -15.19
N PRO A 270 -1.26 7.54 -14.79
CA PRO A 270 -0.10 6.66 -14.87
C PRO A 270 0.35 6.48 -16.32
N ARG A 271 1.66 6.44 -16.55
CA ARG A 271 2.28 6.27 -17.87
C ARG A 271 3.47 5.30 -17.81
N GLY A 272 3.77 4.65 -18.93
CA GLY A 272 4.90 3.73 -19.04
C GLY A 272 4.83 2.64 -17.98
N LEU A 273 5.94 2.31 -17.33
CA LEU A 273 6.02 1.23 -16.35
C LEU A 273 5.01 1.36 -15.20
N ALA A 274 4.65 2.56 -14.78
CA ALA A 274 3.64 2.74 -13.74
C ALA A 274 2.25 2.35 -14.23
N ALA A 275 1.91 2.66 -15.49
CA ALA A 275 0.64 2.24 -16.09
C ALA A 275 0.59 0.72 -16.28
N ASP A 276 1.66 0.13 -16.81
CA ASP A 276 1.77 -1.31 -17.05
C ASP A 276 1.70 -2.11 -15.74
N PHE A 277 2.41 -1.64 -14.71
CA PHE A 277 2.37 -2.24 -13.38
C PHE A 277 0.97 -2.17 -12.75
N LEU A 278 0.30 -1.02 -12.79
CA LEU A 278 -1.06 -0.88 -12.27
C LEU A 278 -2.07 -1.72 -13.06
N ALA A 279 -1.89 -1.86 -14.37
CA ALA A 279 -2.69 -2.77 -15.20
C ALA A 279 -2.47 -4.24 -14.80
N PHE A 280 -1.22 -4.65 -14.56
CA PHE A 280 -0.90 -5.98 -14.01
C PHE A 280 -1.55 -6.20 -12.64
N VAL A 281 -1.44 -5.24 -11.72
CA VAL A 281 -2.07 -5.30 -10.39
C VAL A 281 -3.58 -5.53 -10.48
N ALA A 282 -4.25 -4.85 -11.43
CA ALA A 282 -5.68 -4.99 -11.67
C ALA A 282 -6.08 -6.27 -12.43
N SER A 283 -5.12 -6.95 -13.07
CA SER A 283 -5.37 -8.15 -13.87
C SER A 283 -5.80 -9.36 -13.01
N PRO A 284 -6.38 -10.41 -13.61
CA PRO A 284 -6.70 -11.64 -12.89
C PRO A 284 -5.48 -12.25 -12.17
N ASP A 285 -4.28 -12.13 -12.75
CA ASP A 285 -3.04 -12.63 -12.17
C ASP A 285 -2.63 -11.79 -10.97
N GLY A 286 -2.67 -10.47 -11.08
CA GLY A 286 -2.43 -9.55 -9.97
C GLY A 286 -3.41 -9.74 -8.82
N GLN A 287 -4.70 -9.99 -9.13
CA GLN A 287 -5.71 -10.22 -8.10
C GLN A 287 -5.61 -11.60 -7.45
N ARG A 288 -5.07 -12.62 -8.12
CA ARG A 288 -4.72 -13.89 -7.46
C ARG A 288 -3.61 -13.71 -6.42
N LEU A 289 -2.63 -12.84 -6.68
CA LEU A 289 -1.60 -12.51 -5.71
C LEU A 289 -2.15 -11.79 -4.46
N VAL A 290 -3.27 -11.05 -4.60
CA VAL A 290 -3.99 -10.49 -3.45
C VAL A 290 -4.50 -11.59 -2.52
N GLU A 291 -5.13 -12.63 -3.07
CA GLU A 291 -5.62 -13.79 -2.30
C GLU A 291 -4.46 -14.55 -1.64
N GLN A 292 -3.37 -14.78 -2.38
CA GLN A 292 -2.18 -15.45 -1.85
C GLN A 292 -1.52 -14.69 -0.69
N ALA A 293 -1.58 -13.35 -0.72
CA ALA A 293 -1.09 -12.50 0.36
C ALA A 293 -2.09 -12.38 1.53
N GLY A 294 -3.22 -13.11 1.50
CA GLY A 294 -4.24 -13.13 2.55
C GLY A 294 -5.14 -11.89 2.59
N PHE A 295 -5.11 -11.06 1.56
CA PHE A 295 -6.04 -9.94 1.38
C PHE A 295 -7.21 -10.34 0.48
N TYR A 296 -8.13 -9.41 0.26
CA TYR A 296 -9.34 -9.67 -0.52
C TYR A 296 -9.24 -9.00 -1.88
N PRO A 297 -9.47 -9.75 -2.98
CA PRO A 297 -9.46 -9.18 -4.31
C PRO A 297 -10.59 -8.18 -4.48
N LEU A 298 -10.42 -7.27 -5.43
CA LEU A 298 -11.47 -6.33 -5.79
C LEU A 298 -12.70 -7.09 -6.32
N PRO A 299 -13.92 -6.64 -5.98
CA PRO A 299 -15.13 -7.18 -6.60
C PRO A 299 -15.05 -7.04 -8.12
N ARG A 300 -15.35 -8.12 -8.85
CA ARG A 300 -15.43 -8.05 -10.32
C ARG A 300 -16.57 -7.11 -10.71
N GLU A 301 -16.36 -6.29 -11.74
CA GLU A 301 -17.43 -5.45 -12.29
C GLU A 301 -18.62 -6.34 -12.65
N GLY A 302 -19.76 -6.08 -12.01
CA GLY A 302 -20.98 -6.92 -12.07
C GLY A 302 -21.44 -7.46 -10.71
N ALA A 303 -20.58 -7.54 -9.68
CA ALA A 303 -20.95 -7.89 -8.31
C ALA A 303 -21.14 -6.66 -7.39
N ALA A 304 -20.98 -5.45 -7.91
CA ALA A 304 -20.82 -4.21 -7.15
C ALA A 304 -22.11 -3.53 -6.67
N ALA A 305 -23.22 -4.24 -6.53
CA ALA A 305 -24.45 -3.63 -5.98
C ALA A 305 -24.42 -3.36 -4.47
N GLY A 306 -23.38 -3.84 -3.74
CA GLY A 306 -23.28 -3.73 -2.28
C GLY A 306 -22.22 -2.75 -1.74
N ALA A 307 -21.25 -2.31 -2.55
CA ALA A 307 -20.07 -1.58 -2.05
C ALA A 307 -20.30 -0.06 -1.76
N THR A 308 -21.46 0.48 -2.09
CA THR A 308 -21.80 1.90 -1.89
C THR A 308 -22.17 2.28 -0.45
N ALA A 309 -22.30 1.32 0.46
CA ALA A 309 -22.66 1.58 1.86
C ALA A 309 -21.48 2.08 2.72
N ALA A 310 -20.26 1.63 2.44
CA ALA A 310 -19.06 2.04 3.20
C ALA A 310 -18.64 3.50 2.93
N GLU A 311 -19.00 4.05 1.78
CA GLU A 311 -18.67 5.43 1.39
C GLU A 311 -19.65 6.48 1.99
N ARG A 312 -20.82 6.04 2.46
CA ARG A 312 -21.86 6.92 3.05
C ARG A 312 -21.77 7.12 4.56
N ALA A 313 -20.86 6.43 5.24
CA ALA A 313 -20.72 6.47 6.70
C ALA A 313 -19.71 7.51 7.21
N ALA A 314 -19.17 8.39 6.37
CA ALA A 314 -18.41 9.55 6.85
C ALA A 314 -19.41 10.57 7.42
N PRO A 315 -19.34 10.95 8.72
CA PRO A 315 -20.22 11.97 9.27
C PRO A 315 -19.91 13.30 8.58
N ALA A 316 -20.93 13.86 7.94
CA ALA A 316 -20.90 15.25 7.47
C ALA A 316 -20.65 16.17 8.70
N THR A 317 -19.48 16.80 8.73
CA THR A 317 -19.24 17.89 9.70
C THR A 317 -20.19 19.02 9.37
N GLU A 318 -21.22 19.16 10.17
CA GLU A 318 -22.10 20.33 10.20
C GLU A 318 -21.23 21.57 10.43
N ARG A 319 -21.13 22.42 9.43
CA ARG A 319 -20.54 23.74 9.55
C ARG A 319 -21.56 24.60 10.30
N THR A 320 -21.32 24.82 11.58
CA THR A 320 -22.05 25.87 12.34
C THR A 320 -21.62 27.21 11.77
N PRO A 321 -22.56 28.08 11.33
CA PRO A 321 -22.21 29.43 10.90
C PRO A 321 -21.82 30.26 12.13
N ALA A 322 -20.75 31.06 12.00
CA ALA A 322 -20.29 31.99 13.00
C ALA A 322 -21.37 33.09 13.22
N PRO A 323 -21.59 33.56 14.48
CA PRO A 323 -22.48 34.66 14.75
C PRO A 323 -21.88 35.99 14.26
N GLN A 324 -22.75 36.84 13.71
CA GLN A 324 -22.47 38.22 13.28
C GLN A 324 -22.19 39.13 14.46
#